data_1396ef00140d9396c03f7e5b004c6c49
#
_entry.id   1396ef00140d9396c03f7e5b004c6c49
#
_cell.length_a   1.000
_cell.length_b   1.000
_cell.length_c   1.000
_cell.angle_alpha   90.00
_cell.angle_beta   90.00
_cell.angle_gamma   90.00
#
_symmetry.space_group_name_H-M   'P 1'
#
loop_
_entity.id
_entity.type
_entity.pdbx_description
1 polymer ?
#
loop_
_entity_poly.entity_id
_entity_poly.type
_entity_poly.pdbx_seq_one_letter_code
_entity_poly.pdbx_strand_id
1 'polypeptide(L)'
;MNEHQQETHLPIALALLRDNELAIAALYGEYALLFPTQASFWLTLAEEEQQHATWIGDLGHALNDSLTAAGPRFSPAAIETFTRYVHEQSALARRKGLSSMAALTTSYYIETALIERRFFEQLPTRDPAVARVMTELKRSTAQHVRKVEGALHQSRPGSF
;
A
#
# COMPACT_ATOMS: atom_id res chain seq x y z
N MET A 1 20.60 10.24 20.53
CA MET A 1 20.03 10.50 19.18
C MET A 1 19.38 11.87 19.24
N ASN A 2 19.90 12.83 18.49
CA ASN A 2 19.46 14.21 18.58
C ASN A 2 18.05 14.39 18.03
N GLU A 3 17.22 15.20 18.68
CA GLU A 3 15.85 15.55 18.27
C GLU A 3 15.76 15.96 16.79
N HIS A 4 16.77 16.62 16.25
CA HIS A 4 16.88 17.01 14.84
C HIS A 4 16.96 15.84 13.84
N GLN A 5 17.42 14.66 14.25
CA GLN A 5 17.43 13.47 13.38
C GLN A 5 16.07 12.77 13.34
N GLN A 6 15.23 12.95 14.37
CA GLN A 6 13.87 12.37 14.40
C GLN A 6 12.88 13.20 13.56
N GLU A 7 13.04 14.51 13.49
CA GLU A 7 12.18 15.41 12.71
C GLU A 7 12.30 15.19 11.20
N THR A 8 13.47 14.76 10.71
CA THR A 8 13.73 14.52 9.29
C THR A 8 13.13 13.21 8.77
N HIS A 9 12.78 12.25 9.65
CA HIS A 9 12.34 10.93 9.23
C HIS A 9 10.86 10.83 8.87
N LEU A 10 9.98 11.63 9.48
CA LEU A 10 8.54 11.52 9.25
C LEU A 10 8.12 11.96 7.84
N PRO A 11 8.55 13.11 7.29
CA PRO A 11 8.25 13.49 5.92
C PRO A 11 8.79 12.48 4.89
N ILE A 12 9.98 11.96 5.13
CA ILE A 12 10.59 10.92 4.28
C ILE A 12 9.75 9.64 4.32
N ALA A 13 9.35 9.20 5.49
CA ALA A 13 8.54 8.00 5.65
C ALA A 13 7.17 8.11 4.98
N LEU A 14 6.50 9.27 5.10
CA LEU A 14 5.24 9.53 4.40
C LEU A 14 5.42 9.55 2.88
N ALA A 15 6.49 10.16 2.38
CA ALA A 15 6.81 10.14 0.96
C ALA A 15 7.03 8.71 0.45
N LEU A 16 7.78 7.89 1.19
CA LEU A 16 8.02 6.48 0.86
C LEU A 16 6.74 5.64 0.91
N LEU A 17 5.86 5.87 1.89
CA LEU A 17 4.55 5.21 1.96
C LEU A 17 3.68 5.60 0.78
N ARG A 18 3.60 6.89 0.43
CA ARG A 18 2.88 7.34 -0.75
C ARG A 18 3.40 6.68 -2.03
N ASP A 19 4.70 6.62 -2.19
CA ASP A 19 5.33 6.01 -3.36
C ASP A 19 5.09 4.50 -3.40
N ASN A 20 4.96 3.85 -2.25
CA ASN A 20 4.55 2.44 -2.14
C ASN A 20 3.12 2.22 -2.63
N GLU A 21 2.15 3.03 -2.18
CA GLU A 21 0.75 2.95 -2.65
C GLU A 21 0.65 3.18 -4.17
N LEU A 22 1.41 4.15 -4.70
CA LEU A 22 1.48 4.38 -6.15
C LEU A 22 2.08 3.19 -6.92
N ALA A 23 3.07 2.52 -6.35
CA ALA A 23 3.65 1.31 -6.95
C ALA A 23 2.63 0.15 -6.97
N ILE A 24 1.84 -0.02 -5.90
CA ILE A 24 0.77 -1.03 -5.84
C ILE A 24 -0.33 -0.70 -6.85
N ALA A 25 -0.75 0.57 -6.94
CA ALA A 25 -1.71 1.03 -7.94
C ALA A 25 -1.24 0.71 -9.38
N ALA A 26 0.03 0.96 -9.66
CA ALA A 26 0.62 0.65 -10.97
C ALA A 26 0.62 -0.86 -11.26
N LEU A 27 0.94 -1.69 -10.27
CA LEU A 27 0.88 -3.15 -10.38
C LEU A 27 -0.53 -3.63 -10.71
N TYR A 28 -1.55 -3.12 -10.02
CA TYR A 28 -2.93 -3.47 -10.28
C TYR A 28 -3.41 -2.99 -11.66
N GLY A 29 -2.89 -1.86 -12.13
CA GLY A 29 -3.07 -1.41 -13.51
C GLY A 29 -2.50 -2.39 -14.54
N GLU A 30 -1.31 -2.94 -14.31
CA GLU A 30 -0.72 -4.01 -15.16
C GLU A 30 -1.58 -5.28 -15.14
N TYR A 31 -2.12 -5.68 -13.98
CA TYR A 31 -3.01 -6.83 -13.88
C TYR A 31 -4.34 -6.59 -14.62
N ALA A 32 -4.88 -5.38 -14.60
CA ALA A 32 -6.06 -5.03 -15.38
C ALA A 32 -5.84 -5.22 -16.90
N LEU A 33 -4.66 -4.86 -17.39
CA LEU A 33 -4.28 -5.07 -18.80
C LEU A 33 -4.06 -6.55 -19.12
N LEU A 34 -3.47 -7.30 -18.20
CA LEU A 34 -3.13 -8.71 -18.39
C LEU A 34 -4.37 -9.60 -18.31
N PHE A 35 -5.37 -9.23 -17.50
CA PHE A 35 -6.60 -10.01 -17.27
C PHE A 35 -7.85 -9.19 -17.62
N PRO A 36 -8.17 -9.02 -18.91
CA PRO A 36 -9.29 -8.16 -19.35
C PRO A 36 -10.65 -8.55 -18.76
N THR A 37 -10.88 -9.84 -18.50
CA THR A 37 -12.13 -10.32 -17.87
C THR A 37 -12.27 -9.93 -16.40
N GLN A 38 -11.17 -9.55 -15.75
CA GLN A 38 -11.09 -9.10 -14.37
C GLN A 38 -10.66 -7.62 -14.29
N ALA A 39 -10.62 -6.90 -15.40
CA ALA A 39 -10.09 -5.54 -15.46
C ALA A 39 -10.80 -4.59 -14.48
N SER A 40 -12.13 -4.67 -14.38
CA SER A 40 -12.90 -3.84 -13.44
C SER A 40 -12.49 -4.06 -11.98
N PHE A 41 -12.24 -5.31 -11.58
CA PHE A 41 -11.74 -5.64 -10.24
C PHE A 41 -10.39 -4.99 -9.96
N TRP A 42 -9.43 -5.15 -10.86
CA TRP A 42 -8.09 -4.61 -10.71
C TRP A 42 -8.05 -3.08 -10.77
N LEU A 43 -8.83 -2.46 -11.66
CA LEU A 43 -8.90 -1.00 -11.77
C LEU A 43 -9.51 -0.37 -10.51
N THR A 44 -10.53 -1.00 -9.92
CA THR A 44 -11.10 -0.51 -8.65
C THR A 44 -10.06 -0.51 -7.54
N LEU A 45 -9.27 -1.59 -7.39
CA LEU A 45 -8.17 -1.63 -6.42
C LEU A 45 -7.12 -0.56 -6.73
N ALA A 46 -6.72 -0.41 -8.01
CA ALA A 46 -5.74 0.60 -8.40
C ALA A 46 -6.20 2.03 -8.08
N GLU A 47 -7.46 2.36 -8.29
CA GLU A 47 -8.04 3.66 -7.96
C GLU A 47 -8.06 3.90 -6.43
N GLU A 48 -8.39 2.88 -5.65
CA GLU A 48 -8.38 2.95 -4.21
C GLU A 48 -6.95 3.19 -3.67
N GLU A 49 -5.92 2.54 -4.25
CA GLU A 49 -4.52 2.79 -3.89
C GLU A 49 -4.03 4.20 -4.27
N GLN A 50 -4.47 4.73 -5.41
CA GLN A 50 -4.19 6.12 -5.76
C GLN A 50 -4.82 7.10 -4.76
N GLN A 51 -6.00 6.80 -4.24
CA GLN A 51 -6.63 7.59 -3.19
C GLN A 51 -5.86 7.51 -1.87
N HIS A 52 -5.34 6.33 -1.51
CA HIS A 52 -4.46 6.18 -0.35
C HIS A 52 -3.21 7.04 -0.48
N ALA A 53 -2.56 7.01 -1.63
CA ALA A 53 -1.40 7.85 -1.92
C ALA A 53 -1.72 9.35 -1.79
N THR A 54 -2.90 9.78 -2.24
CA THR A 54 -3.37 11.16 -2.09
C THR A 54 -3.51 11.55 -0.62
N TRP A 55 -4.19 10.73 0.19
CA TRP A 55 -4.37 10.99 1.62
C TRP A 55 -3.02 11.09 2.36
N ILE A 56 -2.07 10.20 2.04
CA ILE A 56 -0.73 10.23 2.64
C ILE A 56 0.02 11.49 2.21
N GLY A 57 -0.09 11.90 0.94
CA GLY A 57 0.50 13.12 0.41
C GLY A 57 -0.03 14.38 1.12
N ASP A 58 -1.33 14.47 1.30
CA ASP A 58 -1.99 15.58 2.00
C ASP A 58 -1.53 15.67 3.46
N LEU A 59 -1.35 14.53 4.14
CA LEU A 59 -0.77 14.49 5.48
C LEU A 59 0.67 15.03 5.50
N GLY A 60 1.48 14.66 4.52
CA GLY A 60 2.86 15.14 4.41
C GLY A 60 2.93 16.67 4.32
N HIS A 61 2.01 17.27 3.56
CA HIS A 61 1.90 18.74 3.46
C HIS A 61 1.42 19.39 4.76
N ALA A 62 0.39 18.83 5.40
CA ALA A 62 -0.17 19.36 6.63
C ALA A 62 0.83 19.29 7.81
N LEU A 63 1.66 18.25 7.87
CA LEU A 63 2.63 18.04 8.93
C LEU A 63 3.89 18.91 8.79
N ASN A 64 4.23 19.37 7.57
CA ASN A 64 5.33 20.32 7.39
C ASN A 64 5.12 21.65 8.11
N ASP A 65 3.86 22.00 8.42
CA ASP A 65 3.49 23.23 9.11
C ASP A 65 3.41 23.07 10.64
N SER A 66 3.43 21.83 11.17
CA SER A 66 3.17 21.56 12.60
C SER A 66 4.03 20.47 13.23
N LEU A 67 5.28 20.31 12.78
CA LEU A 67 6.19 19.28 13.29
C LEU A 67 6.54 19.47 14.77
N THR A 68 5.87 18.74 15.63
CA THR A 68 6.35 18.41 16.98
C THR A 68 6.43 16.89 17.14
N ALA A 69 7.62 16.41 16.93
CA ALA A 69 8.33 15.27 17.51
C ALA A 69 7.57 14.00 17.90
N ALA A 70 7.73 12.98 17.15
CA ALA A 70 8.23 11.65 17.48
C ALA A 70 8.35 10.89 16.17
N GLY A 71 9.57 10.57 15.74
CA GLY A 71 9.82 9.92 14.47
C GLY A 71 9.10 8.57 14.36
N PRO A 72 8.84 8.09 13.12
CA PRO A 72 8.20 6.82 12.89
C PRO A 72 9.01 5.67 13.50
N ARG A 73 8.33 4.70 14.10
CA ARG A 73 8.97 3.52 14.69
C ARG A 73 9.42 2.49 13.65
N PHE A 74 9.21 2.74 12.36
CA PHE A 74 9.63 1.85 11.29
C PHE A 74 10.78 2.45 10.47
N SER A 75 11.62 1.54 9.96
CA SER A 75 12.76 1.93 9.12
C SER A 75 12.31 2.32 7.72
N PRO A 76 12.72 3.48 7.19
CA PRO A 76 12.56 3.81 5.78
C PRO A 76 13.03 2.70 4.84
N ALA A 77 14.13 2.03 5.15
CA ALA A 77 14.65 0.90 4.38
C ALA A 77 13.67 -0.28 4.26
N ALA A 78 12.79 -0.49 5.25
CA ALA A 78 11.77 -1.53 5.17
C ALA A 78 10.70 -1.20 4.13
N ILE A 79 10.28 0.07 4.04
CA ILE A 79 9.33 0.53 3.02
C ILE A 79 9.95 0.46 1.64
N GLU A 80 11.18 0.96 1.47
CA GLU A 80 11.91 0.90 0.20
C GLU A 80 12.09 -0.52 -0.31
N THR A 81 12.42 -1.46 0.57
CA THR A 81 12.56 -2.88 0.23
C THR A 81 11.25 -3.47 -0.23
N PHE A 82 10.15 -3.12 0.44
CA PHE A 82 8.82 -3.59 0.06
C PHE A 82 8.36 -2.98 -1.27
N THR A 83 8.57 -1.68 -1.47
CA THR A 83 8.26 -0.99 -2.74
C THR A 83 9.04 -1.59 -3.91
N ARG A 84 10.31 -1.93 -3.70
CA ARG A 84 11.13 -2.63 -4.69
C ARG A 84 10.53 -3.98 -5.07
N TYR A 85 10.09 -4.76 -4.09
CA TYR A 85 9.38 -6.01 -4.35
C TYR A 85 8.14 -5.79 -5.23
N VAL A 86 7.32 -4.77 -4.95
CA VAL A 86 6.16 -4.43 -5.77
C VAL A 86 6.55 -4.09 -7.22
N HIS A 87 7.62 -3.31 -7.40
CA HIS A 87 8.14 -3.00 -8.74
C HIS A 87 8.63 -4.25 -9.49
N GLU A 88 9.24 -5.21 -8.80
CA GLU A 88 9.64 -6.49 -9.37
C GLU A 88 8.41 -7.29 -9.84
N GLN A 89 7.32 -7.28 -9.08
CA GLN A 89 6.06 -7.92 -9.49
C GLN A 89 5.44 -7.23 -10.73
N SER A 90 5.51 -5.91 -10.83
CA SER A 90 5.09 -5.18 -12.04
C SER A 90 5.93 -5.56 -13.27
N ALA A 91 7.23 -5.72 -13.09
CA ALA A 91 8.11 -6.18 -14.18
C ALA A 91 7.80 -7.62 -14.63
N LEU A 92 7.46 -8.50 -13.68
CA LEU A 92 7.01 -9.87 -13.98
C LEU A 92 5.69 -9.88 -14.75
N ALA A 93 4.71 -9.05 -14.35
CA ALA A 93 3.43 -8.94 -15.03
C ALA A 93 3.58 -8.56 -16.52
N ARG A 94 4.50 -7.62 -16.82
CA ARG A 94 4.77 -7.18 -18.21
C ARG A 94 5.42 -8.25 -19.09
N ARG A 95 6.08 -9.25 -18.51
CA ARG A 95 6.75 -10.32 -19.28
C ARG A 95 5.80 -11.34 -19.89
N LYS A 96 4.52 -11.29 -19.61
CA LYS A 96 3.49 -12.26 -20.00
C LYS A 96 3.69 -13.66 -19.39
N GLY A 97 2.63 -14.44 -19.32
CA GLY A 97 2.67 -15.80 -18.76
C GLY A 97 2.29 -15.90 -17.28
N LEU A 98 2.03 -14.78 -16.60
CA LEU A 98 1.48 -14.79 -15.25
C LEU A 98 0.03 -15.27 -15.27
N SER A 99 -0.32 -16.21 -14.38
CA SER A 99 -1.72 -16.63 -14.21
C SER A 99 -2.49 -15.67 -13.31
N SER A 100 -3.81 -15.60 -13.49
CA SER A 100 -4.68 -14.83 -12.60
C SER A 100 -4.55 -15.28 -11.14
N MET A 101 -4.41 -16.57 -10.89
CA MET A 101 -4.17 -17.10 -9.54
C MET A 101 -2.87 -16.58 -8.94
N ALA A 102 -1.78 -16.51 -9.72
CA ALA A 102 -0.51 -15.98 -9.26
C ALA A 102 -0.61 -14.47 -8.95
N ALA A 103 -1.31 -13.69 -9.78
CA ALA A 103 -1.56 -12.28 -9.53
C ALA A 103 -2.36 -12.05 -8.24
N LEU A 104 -3.45 -12.80 -8.04
CA LEU A 104 -4.25 -12.74 -6.81
C LEU A 104 -3.46 -13.16 -5.57
N THR A 105 -2.63 -14.19 -5.67
CA THR A 105 -1.77 -14.65 -4.57
C THR A 105 -0.74 -13.58 -4.20
N THR A 106 -0.11 -12.95 -5.19
CA THR A 106 0.82 -11.83 -4.98
C THR A 106 0.13 -10.65 -4.30
N SER A 107 -1.06 -10.28 -4.78
CA SER A 107 -1.83 -9.19 -4.18
C SER A 107 -2.24 -9.49 -2.74
N TYR A 108 -2.70 -10.70 -2.45
CA TYR A 108 -3.00 -11.13 -1.08
C TYR A 108 -1.79 -11.00 -0.16
N TYR A 109 -0.60 -11.40 -0.64
CA TYR A 109 0.64 -11.21 0.12
C TYR A 109 0.96 -9.73 0.36
N ILE A 110 0.82 -8.88 -0.66
CA ILE A 110 1.09 -7.43 -0.56
C ILE A 110 0.17 -6.79 0.49
N GLU A 111 -1.14 -6.98 0.37
CA GLU A 111 -2.13 -6.38 1.28
C GLU A 111 -1.97 -6.89 2.72
N THR A 112 -1.74 -8.19 2.88
CA THR A 112 -1.51 -8.78 4.20
C THR A 112 -0.22 -8.26 4.83
N ALA A 113 0.86 -8.12 4.06
CA ALA A 113 2.13 -7.60 4.56
C ALA A 113 2.04 -6.15 5.01
N LEU A 114 1.24 -5.31 4.36
CA LEU A 114 0.99 -3.92 4.79
C LEU A 114 0.35 -3.87 6.18
N ILE A 115 -0.61 -4.76 6.45
CA ILE A 115 -1.28 -4.86 7.75
C ILE A 115 -0.34 -5.44 8.81
N GLU A 116 0.33 -6.56 8.53
CA GLU A 116 1.21 -7.24 9.48
C GLU A 116 2.41 -6.39 9.88
N ARG A 117 2.97 -5.63 8.96
CA ARG A 117 4.07 -4.71 9.22
C ARG A 117 3.64 -3.45 9.95
N ARG A 118 2.35 -3.23 10.14
CA ARG A 118 1.76 -2.12 10.89
C ARG A 118 2.26 -0.74 10.43
N PHE A 119 2.52 -0.56 9.14
CA PHE A 119 3.04 0.72 8.63
C PHE A 119 2.15 1.90 9.03
N PHE A 120 0.83 1.72 9.03
CA PHE A 120 -0.13 2.76 9.37
C PHE A 120 -0.29 3.00 10.88
N GLU A 121 0.15 2.07 11.73
CA GLU A 121 0.03 2.18 13.20
C GLU A 121 1.28 2.78 13.85
N GLN A 122 2.39 2.83 13.11
CA GLN A 122 3.69 3.19 13.67
C GLN A 122 3.99 4.69 13.59
N LEU A 123 3.13 5.48 12.98
CA LEU A 123 3.24 6.93 12.98
C LEU A 123 2.73 7.46 14.32
N PRO A 124 3.64 7.87 15.24
CA PRO A 124 3.22 8.46 16.49
C PRO A 124 2.62 9.83 16.17
N THR A 125 1.33 9.97 16.38
CA THR A 125 0.66 11.24 16.16
C THR A 125 -0.21 11.61 17.35
N ARG A 126 -0.16 12.87 17.74
CA ARG A 126 -1.14 13.50 18.62
C ARG A 126 -2.18 14.28 17.82
N ASP A 127 -2.00 14.38 16.51
CA ASP A 127 -2.93 15.05 15.61
C ASP A 127 -4.10 14.11 15.28
N PRO A 128 -5.35 14.48 15.68
CA PRO A 128 -6.52 13.66 15.41
C PRO A 128 -6.81 13.46 13.91
N ALA A 129 -6.42 14.40 13.05
CA ALA A 129 -6.61 14.28 11.61
C ALA A 129 -5.70 13.20 11.03
N VAL A 130 -4.44 13.17 11.44
CA VAL A 130 -3.48 12.12 11.06
C VAL A 130 -3.95 10.75 11.55
N ALA A 131 -4.34 10.64 12.82
CA ALA A 131 -4.84 9.40 13.40
C ALA A 131 -6.05 8.85 12.62
N ARG A 132 -6.95 9.74 12.19
CA ARG A 132 -8.13 9.37 11.38
C ARG A 132 -7.73 8.79 10.03
N VAL A 133 -6.82 9.45 9.32
CA VAL A 133 -6.35 8.97 8.01
C VAL A 133 -5.63 7.64 8.13
N MET A 134 -4.77 7.45 9.14
CA MET A 134 -4.10 6.16 9.37
C MET A 134 -5.10 5.03 9.69
N THR A 135 -6.14 5.32 10.45
CA THR A 135 -7.22 4.36 10.74
C THR A 135 -7.98 3.99 9.47
N GLU A 136 -8.26 4.97 8.60
CA GLU A 136 -8.97 4.74 7.35
C GLU A 136 -8.13 3.92 6.37
N LEU A 137 -6.83 4.22 6.24
CA LEU A 137 -5.89 3.44 5.43
C LEU A 137 -5.87 1.98 5.89
N LYS A 138 -5.72 1.73 7.18
CA LYS A 138 -5.76 0.38 7.75
C LYS A 138 -7.06 -0.35 7.45
N ARG A 139 -8.20 0.34 7.60
CA ARG A 139 -9.52 -0.22 7.32
C ARG A 139 -9.67 -0.59 5.84
N SER A 140 -9.26 0.31 4.95
CA SER A 140 -9.33 0.11 3.51
C SER A 140 -8.44 -1.05 3.05
N THR A 141 -7.19 -1.11 3.52
CA THR A 141 -6.28 -2.24 3.22
C THR A 141 -6.86 -3.58 3.70
N ALA A 142 -7.50 -3.61 4.89
CA ALA A 142 -8.18 -4.81 5.35
C ALA A 142 -9.38 -5.21 4.46
N GLN A 143 -10.04 -4.25 3.81
CA GLN A 143 -11.05 -4.54 2.79
C GLN A 143 -10.46 -5.11 1.51
N HIS A 144 -9.28 -4.61 1.09
CA HIS A 144 -8.53 -5.17 -0.05
C HIS A 144 -8.19 -6.64 0.17
N VAL A 145 -7.67 -6.99 1.36
CA VAL A 145 -7.41 -8.40 1.73
C VAL A 145 -8.67 -9.25 1.48
N ARG A 146 -9.83 -8.80 1.98
CA ARG A 146 -11.08 -9.56 1.81
C ARG A 146 -11.53 -9.67 0.36
N LYS A 147 -11.39 -8.58 -0.43
CA LYS A 147 -11.71 -8.59 -1.87
C LYS A 147 -10.84 -9.60 -2.61
N VAL A 148 -9.53 -9.56 -2.40
CA VAL A 148 -8.56 -10.46 -3.05
C VAL A 148 -8.75 -11.90 -2.59
N GLU A 149 -8.97 -12.14 -1.31
CA GLU A 149 -9.27 -13.47 -0.76
C GLU A 149 -10.54 -14.06 -1.38
N GLY A 150 -11.61 -13.27 -1.50
CA GLY A 150 -12.85 -13.68 -2.16
C GLY A 150 -12.62 -14.07 -3.63
N ALA A 151 -11.83 -13.29 -4.37
CA ALA A 151 -11.46 -13.60 -5.74
C ALA A 151 -10.61 -14.88 -5.85
N LEU A 152 -9.68 -15.09 -4.90
CA LEU A 152 -8.90 -16.34 -4.82
C LEU A 152 -9.79 -17.56 -4.61
N HIS A 153 -10.77 -17.48 -3.72
CA HIS A 153 -11.71 -18.59 -3.48
C HIS A 153 -12.54 -18.92 -4.72
N GLN A 154 -13.02 -17.90 -5.43
CA GLN A 154 -13.81 -18.09 -6.68
C GLN A 154 -12.97 -18.67 -7.82
N SER A 155 -11.66 -18.44 -7.82
CA SER A 155 -10.75 -18.89 -8.88
C SER A 155 -10.23 -20.32 -8.67
N ARG A 156 -10.55 -20.98 -7.54
CA ARG A 156 -10.15 -22.38 -7.27
C ARG A 156 -11.04 -23.35 -8.05
N PRO A 157 -10.46 -24.32 -8.82
CA PRO A 157 -11.24 -25.37 -9.43
C PRO A 157 -11.97 -26.20 -8.36
N GLY A 158 -13.29 -26.29 -8.42
CA GLY A 158 -14.10 -27.13 -7.51
C GLY A 158 -14.86 -26.38 -6.40
N SER A 159 -14.94 -25.07 -6.44
CA SER A 159 -15.82 -24.28 -5.55
C SER A 159 -17.24 -24.21 -6.15
N PHE A 160 -17.97 -25.33 -6.10
CA PHE A 160 -19.40 -25.43 -6.35
C PHE A 160 -20.09 -26.02 -5.12
#